data_09d08d568bd70e2ea0b05affe2ed993a
#
_entry.id   09d08d568bd70e2ea0b05affe2ed993a
#
_cell.length_a   1.000
_cell.length_b   1.000
_cell.length_c   1.000
_cell.angle_alpha   90.00
_cell.angle_beta   90.00
_cell.angle_gamma   90.00
#
_symmetry.space_group_name_H-M   'P 1'
#
loop_
_entity.id
_entity.type
_entity.pdbx_description
1 polymer ?
#
loop_
_entity_poly.entity_id
_entity_poly.type
_entity_poly.pdbx_seq_one_letter_code
_entity_poly.pdbx_strand_id
1 'polypeptide(L)'
;ACLQAGKRPRLTPAPALALKGEGVMAFGCPGGDVIVQAMLQAFLNVVHFEMSPQQATEAARVATFAFPGSFFPNVHIPGLLNVEARIPEHVRTELVARGHNVRVWPDYEFDAGGVSLVCDLPAHTAQERVLAAGADPRRTNYAWGK
;
A
#
# COMPACT_ATOMS: atom_id res chain seq x y z
N ALA A 1 -19.40 -17.68 -1.90
CA ALA A 1 -20.37 -16.58 -2.06
C ALA A 1 -21.28 -16.93 -3.23
N CYS A 2 -22.55 -17.32 -2.96
CA CYS A 2 -23.52 -17.65 -4.01
C CYS A 2 -24.18 -16.37 -4.52
N LEU A 3 -24.50 -16.34 -5.82
CA LEU A 3 -25.35 -15.31 -6.43
C LEU A 3 -26.75 -15.38 -5.82
N GLN A 4 -27.27 -14.21 -5.43
CA GLN A 4 -28.62 -14.06 -4.89
C GLN A 4 -29.09 -12.64 -5.17
N ALA A 5 -30.36 -12.47 -5.55
CA ALA A 5 -30.93 -11.15 -5.77
C ALA A 5 -30.86 -10.27 -4.51
N GLY A 6 -30.44 -9.02 -4.66
CA GLY A 6 -30.28 -8.08 -3.56
C GLY A 6 -29.08 -8.30 -2.64
N LYS A 7 -28.32 -9.37 -2.83
CA LYS A 7 -27.13 -9.66 -2.03
C LYS A 7 -25.95 -8.85 -2.53
N ARG A 8 -25.32 -8.10 -1.61
CA ARG A 8 -24.09 -7.34 -1.90
C ARG A 8 -22.92 -8.31 -2.08
N PRO A 9 -22.18 -8.25 -3.20
CA PRO A 9 -20.95 -9.03 -3.36
C PRO A 9 -19.89 -8.55 -2.39
N ARG A 10 -18.96 -9.44 -2.02
CA ARG A 10 -17.74 -9.01 -1.39
C ARG A 10 -16.86 -8.31 -2.43
N LEU A 11 -16.41 -7.10 -2.10
CA LEU A 11 -15.54 -6.30 -2.94
C LEU A 11 -14.31 -5.89 -2.12
N THR A 12 -13.16 -5.81 -2.79
CA THR A 12 -11.92 -5.30 -2.22
C THR A 12 -11.53 -3.89 -2.72
N PRO A 13 -12.19 -3.26 -3.75
CA PRO A 13 -11.83 -1.93 -4.19
C PRO A 13 -11.83 -0.93 -3.02
N ALA A 14 -10.76 -0.19 -2.89
CA ALA A 14 -10.58 0.80 -1.84
C ALA A 14 -9.95 2.08 -2.42
N PRO A 15 -10.61 2.76 -3.38
CA PRO A 15 -10.13 4.05 -3.85
C PRO A 15 -10.20 5.05 -2.68
N ALA A 16 -9.16 5.87 -2.53
CA ALA A 16 -9.08 6.81 -1.43
C ALA A 16 -8.71 8.22 -1.90
N LEU A 17 -9.26 9.20 -1.19
CA LEU A 17 -8.90 10.60 -1.28
C LEU A 17 -8.53 11.10 0.11
N ALA A 18 -7.39 11.80 0.20
CA ALA A 18 -7.00 12.53 1.39
C ALA A 18 -6.96 14.02 1.09
N LEU A 19 -7.49 14.81 2.01
CA LEU A 19 -7.58 16.27 1.89
C LEU A 19 -6.91 16.91 3.09
N LYS A 20 -6.07 17.93 2.86
CA LYS A 20 -5.46 18.75 3.91
C LYS A 20 -5.33 20.19 3.43
N GLY A 21 -6.15 21.08 3.94
CA GLY A 21 -6.28 22.43 3.39
C GLY A 21 -6.71 22.37 1.93
N GLU A 22 -5.92 22.95 1.03
CA GLU A 22 -6.15 22.88 -0.42
C GLU A 22 -5.47 21.67 -1.08
N GLY A 23 -4.62 20.97 -0.35
CA GLY A 23 -3.91 19.80 -0.85
C GLY A 23 -4.82 18.58 -1.00
N VAL A 24 -4.66 17.87 -2.09
CA VAL A 24 -5.42 16.65 -2.42
C VAL A 24 -4.45 15.53 -2.75
N MET A 25 -4.73 14.33 -2.23
CA MET A 25 -4.06 13.11 -2.66
C MET A 25 -5.10 12.05 -3.03
N ALA A 26 -5.03 11.54 -4.26
CA ALA A 26 -5.83 10.41 -4.71
C ALA A 26 -4.93 9.18 -4.84
N PHE A 27 -5.36 8.05 -4.31
CA PHE A 27 -4.57 6.82 -4.36
C PHE A 27 -5.43 5.57 -4.35
N GLY A 28 -4.86 4.50 -4.89
CA GLY A 28 -5.50 3.19 -4.95
C GLY A 28 -4.47 2.10 -5.17
N CYS A 29 -4.90 0.85 -4.98
CA CYS A 29 -4.02 -0.30 -5.06
C CYS A 29 -4.81 -1.54 -5.50
N PRO A 30 -4.37 -2.32 -6.48
CA PRO A 30 -4.76 -3.71 -6.64
C PRO A 30 -4.00 -4.60 -5.64
N GLY A 31 -4.59 -5.70 -5.17
CA GLY A 31 -3.88 -6.64 -4.29
C GLY A 31 -4.73 -7.45 -3.31
N GLY A 32 -6.06 -7.41 -3.43
CA GLY A 32 -6.92 -8.19 -2.54
C GLY A 32 -6.81 -7.75 -1.08
N ASP A 33 -6.48 -8.64 -0.17
CA ASP A 33 -6.42 -8.36 1.28
C ASP A 33 -5.25 -7.45 1.71
N VAL A 34 -4.27 -7.23 0.84
CA VAL A 34 -3.15 -6.32 1.13
C VAL A 34 -3.44 -4.87 0.72
N ILE A 35 -4.53 -4.60 0.00
CA ILE A 35 -4.86 -3.28 -0.56
C ILE A 35 -4.77 -2.19 0.50
N VAL A 36 -5.53 -2.33 1.59
CA VAL A 36 -5.59 -1.30 2.64
C VAL A 36 -4.25 -1.15 3.36
N GLN A 37 -3.53 -2.25 3.58
CA GLN A 37 -2.23 -2.26 4.23
C GLN A 37 -1.18 -1.53 3.38
N ALA A 38 -1.15 -1.81 2.07
CA ALA A 38 -0.25 -1.15 1.12
C ALA A 38 -0.55 0.34 0.99
N MET A 39 -1.84 0.70 0.88
CA MET A 39 -2.29 2.09 0.79
C MET A 39 -1.96 2.89 2.05
N LEU A 40 -2.15 2.30 3.25
CA LEU A 40 -1.80 2.96 4.51
C LEU A 40 -0.30 3.27 4.59
N GLN A 41 0.56 2.31 4.21
CA GLN A 41 2.01 2.51 4.22
C GLN A 41 2.42 3.61 3.24
N ALA A 42 1.91 3.60 2.00
CA ALA A 42 2.19 4.63 1.02
C ALA A 42 1.68 6.02 1.48
N PHE A 43 0.49 6.08 2.07
CA PHE A 43 -0.06 7.31 2.65
C PHE A 43 0.84 7.88 3.75
N LEU A 44 1.25 7.05 4.72
CA LEU A 44 2.14 7.47 5.81
C LEU A 44 3.52 7.90 5.28
N ASN A 45 4.03 7.22 4.26
CA ASN A 45 5.30 7.58 3.64
C ASN A 45 5.25 9.02 3.08
N VAL A 46 4.15 9.42 2.47
CA VAL A 46 3.99 10.79 1.97
C VAL A 46 3.73 11.78 3.11
N VAL A 47 2.75 11.50 4.00
CA VAL A 47 2.26 12.53 4.93
C VAL A 47 3.05 12.64 6.23
N HIS A 48 3.74 11.59 6.62
CA HIS A 48 4.49 11.53 7.88
C HIS A 48 6.00 11.48 7.66
N PHE A 49 6.46 10.74 6.65
CA PHE A 49 7.88 10.62 6.32
C PHE A 49 8.31 11.55 5.18
N GLU A 50 7.40 12.38 4.67
CA GLU A 50 7.65 13.43 3.67
C GLU A 50 8.34 12.91 2.39
N MET A 51 8.10 11.65 2.06
CA MET A 51 8.63 11.04 0.84
C MET A 51 7.90 11.60 -0.38
N SER A 52 8.61 11.73 -1.49
CA SER A 52 7.96 12.00 -2.78
C SER A 52 6.99 10.86 -3.14
N PRO A 53 5.96 11.12 -3.98
CA PRO A 53 5.03 10.08 -4.42
C PRO A 53 5.69 8.80 -4.94
N GLN A 54 6.74 8.94 -5.74
CA GLN A 54 7.46 7.80 -6.29
C GLN A 54 8.23 7.05 -5.18
N GLN A 55 8.97 7.76 -4.32
CA GLN A 55 9.66 7.14 -3.19
C GLN A 55 8.68 6.41 -2.26
N ALA A 56 7.50 6.99 -2.02
CA ALA A 56 6.48 6.39 -1.15
C ALA A 56 5.92 5.08 -1.71
N THR A 57 5.75 4.98 -3.04
CA THR A 57 5.30 3.74 -3.69
C THR A 57 6.40 2.69 -3.79
N GLU A 58 7.66 3.10 -3.94
CA GLU A 58 8.83 2.22 -4.01
C GLU A 58 9.31 1.72 -2.65
N ALA A 59 8.99 2.39 -1.56
CA ALA A 59 9.45 2.03 -0.22
C ALA A 59 9.18 0.56 0.11
N ALA A 60 10.08 -0.05 0.88
CA ALA A 60 9.93 -1.44 1.30
C ALA A 60 8.63 -1.63 2.07
N ARG A 61 7.94 -2.75 1.82
CA ARG A 61 6.58 -2.99 2.30
C ARG A 61 6.48 -4.23 3.17
N VAL A 62 5.51 -4.19 4.08
CA VAL A 62 5.11 -5.33 4.89
C VAL A 62 3.63 -5.63 4.68
N ALA A 63 3.22 -6.89 4.94
CA ALA A 63 1.80 -7.25 5.01
C ALA A 63 1.57 -8.35 6.03
N THR A 64 0.54 -8.22 6.85
CA THR A 64 0.12 -9.29 7.76
C THR A 64 -0.98 -10.14 7.13
N PHE A 65 -0.95 -11.43 7.43
CA PHE A 65 -1.98 -12.40 7.10
C PHE A 65 -2.47 -13.13 8.36
N ALA A 66 -2.36 -12.45 9.50
CA ALA A 66 -2.82 -12.94 10.81
C ALA A 66 -4.34 -12.80 11.00
N PHE A 67 -5.10 -12.82 9.91
CA PHE A 67 -6.56 -12.82 9.88
C PHE A 67 -7.07 -13.73 8.75
N PRO A 68 -8.31 -14.22 8.83
CA PRO A 68 -8.87 -15.07 7.78
C PRO A 68 -8.90 -14.36 6.43
N GLY A 69 -8.30 -14.98 5.42
CA GLY A 69 -8.27 -14.47 4.06
C GLY A 69 -9.68 -14.26 3.50
N SER A 70 -9.81 -13.28 2.61
CA SER A 70 -11.07 -12.93 1.95
C SER A 70 -11.54 -13.98 0.96
N PHE A 71 -10.62 -14.76 0.43
CA PHE A 71 -10.85 -15.71 -0.63
C PHE A 71 -10.89 -17.13 -0.05
N PHE A 72 -11.77 -17.96 -0.61
CA PHE A 72 -11.81 -19.38 -0.24
C PHE A 72 -10.44 -20.05 -0.51
N PRO A 73 -9.92 -20.86 0.43
CA PRO A 73 -10.52 -21.41 1.64
C PRO A 73 -10.39 -20.54 2.91
N ASN A 74 -10.19 -19.24 2.82
CA ASN A 74 -10.09 -18.29 3.94
C ASN A 74 -8.91 -18.63 4.87
N VAL A 75 -7.76 -18.88 4.28
CA VAL A 75 -6.52 -19.24 5.01
C VAL A 75 -6.25 -18.22 6.10
N HIS A 76 -5.93 -18.73 7.29
CA HIS A 76 -5.56 -17.92 8.45
C HIS A 76 -4.22 -18.43 8.99
N ILE A 77 -3.23 -17.58 9.09
CA ILE A 77 -1.91 -17.90 9.63
C ILE A 77 -1.60 -16.94 10.77
N PRO A 78 -1.87 -17.33 12.03
CA PRO A 78 -1.65 -16.48 13.19
C PRO A 78 -0.24 -15.94 13.27
N GLY A 79 -0.12 -14.63 13.52
CA GLY A 79 1.17 -13.95 13.70
C GLY A 79 1.97 -13.76 12.41
N LEU A 80 1.49 -14.24 11.25
CA LEU A 80 2.23 -14.09 9.99
C LEU A 80 2.39 -12.62 9.61
N LEU A 81 3.65 -12.22 9.43
CA LEU A 81 4.06 -10.93 8.89
C LEU A 81 5.05 -11.16 7.75
N ASN A 82 4.61 -10.89 6.55
CA ASN A 82 5.49 -10.88 5.39
C ASN A 82 6.21 -9.54 5.30
N VAL A 83 7.51 -9.56 5.03
CA VAL A 83 8.35 -8.37 4.91
C VAL A 83 9.22 -8.47 3.68
N GLU A 84 9.33 -7.42 2.88
CA GLU A 84 10.26 -7.41 1.75
C GLU A 84 11.72 -7.46 2.22
N ALA A 85 12.59 -8.12 1.47
CA ALA A 85 14.00 -8.31 1.81
C ALA A 85 14.76 -6.99 1.97
N ARG A 86 14.27 -5.91 1.36
CA ARG A 86 14.80 -4.54 1.50
C ARG A 86 14.63 -3.93 2.90
N ILE A 87 13.78 -4.53 3.75
CA ILE A 87 13.70 -4.14 5.17
C ILE A 87 14.96 -4.67 5.86
N PRO A 88 15.72 -3.81 6.58
CA PRO A 88 16.98 -4.19 7.19
C PRO A 88 16.88 -5.43 8.09
N GLU A 89 17.92 -6.28 8.07
CA GLU A 89 17.94 -7.54 8.82
C GLU A 89 17.71 -7.36 10.32
N HIS A 90 18.31 -6.33 10.93
CA HIS A 90 18.13 -6.05 12.34
C HIS A 90 16.67 -5.75 12.70
N VAL A 91 15.93 -5.08 11.81
CA VAL A 91 14.49 -4.81 12.01
C VAL A 91 13.70 -6.13 11.93
N ARG A 92 14.01 -6.98 10.93
CA ARG A 92 13.36 -8.28 10.79
C ARG A 92 13.61 -9.18 12.00
N THR A 93 14.83 -9.18 12.52
CA THR A 93 15.21 -9.92 13.74
C THR A 93 14.46 -9.42 14.97
N GLU A 94 14.33 -8.11 15.11
CA GLU A 94 13.56 -7.52 16.22
C GLU A 94 12.07 -7.87 16.14
N LEU A 95 11.48 -7.89 14.93
CA LEU A 95 10.09 -8.32 14.74
C LEU A 95 9.87 -9.78 15.17
N VAL A 96 10.82 -10.67 14.84
CA VAL A 96 10.79 -12.06 15.33
C VAL A 96 10.87 -12.11 16.87
N ALA A 97 11.77 -11.33 17.47
CA ALA A 97 11.90 -11.26 18.94
C ALA A 97 10.64 -10.75 19.63
N ARG A 98 9.84 -9.92 18.95
CA ARG A 98 8.52 -9.43 19.39
C ARG A 98 7.38 -10.43 19.19
N GLY A 99 7.67 -11.62 18.65
CA GLY A 99 6.71 -12.71 18.48
C GLY A 99 6.00 -12.77 17.13
N HIS A 100 6.45 -11.99 16.15
CA HIS A 100 5.93 -12.12 14.78
C HIS A 100 6.49 -13.36 14.08
N ASN A 101 5.65 -14.07 13.34
CA ASN A 101 6.07 -15.09 12.39
C ASN A 101 6.50 -14.39 11.09
N VAL A 102 7.76 -13.97 11.04
CA VAL A 102 8.29 -13.20 9.91
C VAL A 102 8.62 -14.11 8.75
N ARG A 103 8.04 -13.81 7.57
CA ARG A 103 8.42 -14.43 6.30
C ARG A 103 9.00 -13.36 5.38
N VAL A 104 10.19 -13.59 4.86
CA VAL A 104 10.86 -12.65 3.96
C VAL A 104 10.37 -12.88 2.54
N TRP A 105 9.86 -11.81 1.93
CA TRP A 105 9.52 -11.71 0.52
C TRP A 105 10.72 -11.24 -0.32
N PRO A 106 10.72 -11.51 -1.63
CA PRO A 106 11.64 -10.85 -2.55
C PRO A 106 11.53 -9.33 -2.50
N ASP A 107 12.51 -8.65 -3.11
CA ASP A 107 12.41 -7.22 -3.39
C ASP A 107 11.26 -6.97 -4.37
N TYR A 108 10.47 -5.94 -4.13
CA TYR A 108 9.33 -5.58 -4.97
C TYR A 108 8.35 -6.74 -5.22
N GLU A 109 7.93 -7.39 -4.13
CA GLU A 109 6.99 -8.52 -4.19
C GLU A 109 5.64 -8.14 -4.79
N PHE A 110 5.20 -8.89 -5.83
CA PHE A 110 3.92 -8.66 -6.51
C PHE A 110 2.72 -8.72 -5.56
N ASP A 111 2.74 -9.64 -4.60
CA ASP A 111 1.66 -9.84 -3.62
C ASP A 111 1.62 -8.75 -2.53
N ALA A 112 2.62 -7.88 -2.46
CA ALA A 112 2.60 -6.71 -1.59
C ALA A 112 1.71 -5.56 -2.11
N GLY A 113 1.01 -5.77 -3.23
CA GLY A 113 0.14 -4.80 -3.88
C GLY A 113 0.91 -3.82 -4.78
N GLY A 114 0.20 -3.02 -5.55
CA GLY A 114 0.79 -2.06 -6.48
C GLY A 114 0.11 -0.69 -6.37
N VAL A 115 0.60 0.18 -5.49
CA VAL A 115 -0.01 1.48 -5.21
C VAL A 115 0.24 2.46 -6.37
N SER A 116 -0.82 3.08 -6.85
CA SER A 116 -0.71 4.28 -7.66
C SER A 116 -1.25 5.46 -6.88
N LEU A 117 -0.53 6.58 -6.90
CA LEU A 117 -0.98 7.78 -6.22
C LEU A 117 -0.64 9.05 -7.02
N VAL A 118 -1.50 10.05 -6.86
CA VAL A 118 -1.30 11.39 -7.38
C VAL A 118 -1.56 12.35 -6.23
N CYS A 119 -0.70 13.33 -6.04
CA CYS A 119 -0.94 14.39 -5.09
C CYS A 119 -0.63 15.76 -5.68
N ASP A 120 -1.40 16.73 -5.20
CA ASP A 120 -1.15 18.14 -5.42
C ASP A 120 -0.20 18.57 -4.30
N LEU A 121 1.05 18.85 -4.67
CA LEU A 121 2.05 19.36 -3.74
C LEU A 121 1.97 20.88 -3.72
N PRO A 122 2.04 21.53 -2.53
CA PRO A 122 2.16 22.97 -2.47
C PRO A 122 3.43 23.38 -3.22
N ALA A 123 3.26 24.18 -4.26
CA ALA A 123 4.38 24.78 -4.98
C ALA A 123 5.12 25.78 -4.09
N HIS A 124 6.39 26.03 -4.38
CA HIS A 124 7.20 27.05 -3.68
C HIS A 124 6.67 28.48 -3.86
N THR A 125 5.69 28.68 -4.75
CA THR A 125 4.98 29.94 -4.94
C THR A 125 3.47 29.71 -4.94
N ALA A 126 2.70 30.63 -4.36
CA ALA A 126 1.25 30.54 -4.21
C ALA A 126 0.45 30.50 -5.53
N GLN A 127 1.11 30.51 -6.67
CA GLN A 127 0.49 30.59 -8.01
C GLN A 127 0.69 29.34 -8.87
N GLU A 128 1.52 28.41 -8.46
CA GLU A 128 1.76 27.18 -9.24
C GLU A 128 1.35 25.95 -8.42
N ARG A 129 0.42 25.18 -8.94
CA ARG A 129 0.10 23.83 -8.44
C ARG A 129 0.97 22.83 -9.17
N VAL A 130 1.75 22.06 -8.44
CA VAL A 130 2.54 20.96 -9.00
C VAL A 130 1.86 19.64 -8.67
N LEU A 131 1.38 18.96 -9.71
CA LEU A 131 0.91 17.58 -9.58
C LEU A 131 2.10 16.64 -9.62
N ALA A 132 2.22 15.81 -8.58
CA ALA A 132 3.21 14.76 -8.53
C ALA A 132 2.52 13.39 -8.47
N ALA A 133 3.08 12.41 -9.16
CA ALA A 133 2.54 11.06 -9.21
C ALA A 133 3.60 10.01 -8.85
N GLY A 134 3.14 8.89 -8.32
CA GLY A 134 3.96 7.71 -8.05
C GLY A 134 3.28 6.46 -8.60
N ALA A 135 4.07 5.63 -9.29
CA ALA A 135 3.65 4.35 -9.81
C ALA A 135 4.51 3.24 -9.21
N ASP A 136 3.86 2.26 -8.58
CA ASP A 136 4.52 1.16 -7.88
C ASP A 136 5.19 0.19 -8.86
N PRO A 137 6.51 -0.06 -8.74
CA PRO A 137 7.22 -0.96 -9.64
C PRO A 137 6.88 -2.45 -9.43
N ARG A 138 6.16 -2.80 -8.34
CA ARG A 138 5.72 -4.19 -8.09
C ARG A 138 4.73 -4.71 -9.10
N ARG A 139 4.09 -3.79 -9.85
CA ARG A 139 3.13 -4.09 -10.92
C ARG A 139 3.35 -3.18 -12.11
N THR A 140 2.73 -3.52 -13.24
CA THR A 140 2.78 -2.69 -14.45
C THR A 140 1.89 -1.46 -14.26
N ASN A 141 2.41 -0.47 -13.57
CA ASN A 141 1.77 0.82 -13.32
C ASN A 141 2.54 1.93 -14.05
N TYR A 142 1.86 3.01 -14.38
CA TYR A 142 2.47 4.16 -15.03
C TYR A 142 2.07 5.43 -14.30
N ALA A 143 3.03 6.36 -14.14
CA ALA A 143 2.79 7.74 -13.78
C ALA A 143 3.17 8.59 -15.00
N TRP A 144 2.23 9.40 -15.48
CA TRP A 144 2.45 10.27 -16.62
C TRP A 144 1.86 11.65 -16.35
N GLY A 145 2.58 12.71 -16.77
CA GLY A 145 2.17 14.09 -16.63
C GLY A 145 2.40 14.87 -17.93
N LYS A 146 1.66 15.98 -18.10
CA LYS A 146 1.79 16.89 -19.22
C LYS A 146 1.95 18.31 -18.69
#